data_6f93fb3a8c25c310eff73cb296414bc0
#
_entry.id   6f93fb3a8c25c310eff73cb296414bc0
#
_cell.length_a   1.000
_cell.length_b   1.000
_cell.length_c   1.000
_cell.angle_alpha   90.00
_cell.angle_beta   90.00
_cell.angle_gamma   90.00
#
_symmetry.space_group_name_H-M   'P 1'
#
loop_
_entity.id
_entity.type
_entity.pdbx_description
1 polymer ?
#
loop_
_entity_poly.entity_id
_entity_poly.type
_entity_poly.pdbx_seq_one_letter_code
_entity_poly.pdbx_strand_id
1 'polypeptide(L)'
;GTFSFSTPAEVVKRFKPVSELEVPEPISWADEERDVTAWLGNELQQEAYNKLYGLYEKLALVNDPALFNDFGHLQESDHFYYMCTKFFSDGEVHKYFNPYDTPYEAFINYMNVLSDFIIRVDEEYSATVAKFADSNSQKAETDEKSAESEKPVRKRAAARTAVRSGKKTAEKTGVKPAAKKAKTVEKTEKPVRKAVRKKTEK
;
A
#
# COMPACT_ATOMS: atom_id res chain seq x y z
N GLY A 1 -13.95 45.73 20.03
CA GLY A 1 -14.52 44.47 19.57
C GLY A 1 -13.88 43.30 20.33
N THR A 2 -14.71 42.37 20.75
CA THR A 2 -14.31 41.23 21.57
C THR A 2 -13.94 40.00 20.75
N PHE A 3 -14.06 40.07 19.43
CA PHE A 3 -13.78 38.94 18.54
C PHE A 3 -12.65 39.26 17.58
N SER A 4 -11.78 38.28 17.33
CA SER A 4 -10.75 38.31 16.29
C SER A 4 -10.85 37.09 15.40
N PHE A 5 -10.61 37.24 14.11
CA PHE A 5 -10.50 36.14 13.17
C PHE A 5 -9.07 35.63 13.12
N SER A 6 -8.91 34.34 13.01
CA SER A 6 -7.60 33.67 12.91
C SER A 6 -7.71 32.51 11.94
N THR A 7 -6.64 32.22 11.22
CA THR A 7 -6.50 31.00 10.45
C THR A 7 -6.20 29.81 11.38
N PRO A 8 -6.50 28.57 10.97
CA PRO A 8 -6.12 27.38 11.77
C PRO A 8 -4.62 27.35 12.13
N ALA A 9 -3.74 27.75 11.21
CA ALA A 9 -2.29 27.81 11.44
C ALA A 9 -1.90 28.83 12.53
N GLU A 10 -2.58 29.96 12.62
CA GLU A 10 -2.36 30.96 13.69
C GLU A 10 -2.87 30.44 15.04
N VAL A 11 -4.02 29.74 15.04
CA VAL A 11 -4.56 29.13 16.27
C VAL A 11 -3.60 28.10 16.83
N VAL A 12 -3.07 27.20 16.00
CA VAL A 12 -2.08 26.18 16.42
C VAL A 12 -0.80 26.80 17.00
N LYS A 13 -0.37 27.96 16.47
CA LYS A 13 0.81 28.68 16.99
C LYS A 13 0.52 29.36 18.32
N ARG A 14 -0.71 29.81 18.57
CA ARG A 14 -1.08 30.59 19.75
C ARG A 14 -1.54 29.75 20.93
N PHE A 15 -2.16 28.62 20.68
CA PHE A 15 -2.78 27.77 21.69
C PHE A 15 -2.17 26.38 21.68
N LYS A 16 -2.02 25.78 22.84
CA LYS A 16 -1.65 24.38 22.98
C LYS A 16 -2.88 23.50 22.91
N PRO A 17 -2.77 22.24 22.42
CA PRO A 17 -3.85 21.28 22.54
C PRO A 17 -4.31 21.12 23.98
N VAL A 18 -5.63 21.03 24.18
CA VAL A 18 -6.22 20.88 25.53
C VAL A 18 -6.41 19.40 25.90
N SER A 19 -6.57 18.54 24.89
CA SER A 19 -6.69 17.09 25.07
C SER A 19 -6.45 16.38 23.73
N GLU A 20 -6.25 15.07 23.78
CA GLU A 20 -6.33 14.19 22.62
C GLU A 20 -7.77 13.81 22.35
N LEU A 21 -8.15 13.76 21.07
CA LEU A 21 -9.43 13.23 20.63
C LEU A 21 -9.19 11.84 20.04
N GLU A 22 -9.67 10.83 20.71
CA GLU A 22 -9.62 9.45 20.21
C GLU A 22 -10.81 9.20 19.29
N VAL A 23 -10.52 8.75 18.06
CA VAL A 23 -11.51 8.34 17.07
C VAL A 23 -11.20 6.90 16.67
N PRO A 24 -11.72 5.90 17.38
CA PRO A 24 -11.36 4.50 17.19
C PRO A 24 -11.83 3.92 15.85
N GLU A 25 -12.96 4.44 15.33
CA GLU A 25 -13.54 4.00 14.08
C GLU A 25 -13.62 5.16 13.08
N PRO A 26 -13.48 4.90 11.77
CA PRO A 26 -13.72 5.92 10.76
C PRO A 26 -15.14 6.49 10.84
N ILE A 27 -15.25 7.80 10.87
CA ILE A 27 -16.52 8.52 10.90
C ILE A 27 -16.63 9.43 9.68
N SER A 28 -17.87 9.66 9.24
CA SER A 28 -18.16 10.57 8.13
C SER A 28 -19.39 11.42 8.42
N TRP A 29 -19.69 12.32 7.49
CA TRP A 29 -20.91 13.12 7.49
C TRP A 29 -22.10 12.43 6.80
N ALA A 30 -21.83 11.35 6.04
CA ALA A 30 -22.80 10.72 5.17
C ALA A 30 -23.70 9.73 5.94
N ASP A 31 -24.94 9.67 5.51
CA ASP A 31 -26.00 8.76 5.94
C ASP A 31 -26.33 8.84 7.45
N GLU A 32 -27.21 7.99 7.90
CA GLU A 32 -27.56 7.89 9.33
C GLU A 32 -26.47 7.21 10.13
N GLU A 33 -25.75 6.26 9.53
CA GLU A 33 -24.69 5.49 10.17
C GLU A 33 -23.44 6.31 10.50
N ARG A 34 -23.20 7.42 9.80
CA ARG A 34 -22.04 8.29 10.00
C ARG A 34 -20.70 7.57 9.91
N ASP A 35 -20.65 6.49 9.17
CA ASP A 35 -19.45 5.68 8.90
C ASP A 35 -18.94 5.87 7.45
N VAL A 36 -18.10 4.97 6.94
CA VAL A 36 -17.55 5.04 5.57
C VAL A 36 -18.30 4.15 4.58
N THR A 37 -19.44 3.59 4.92
CA THR A 37 -20.16 2.65 4.05
C THR A 37 -20.74 3.30 2.79
N ALA A 38 -20.89 4.62 2.76
CA ALA A 38 -21.23 5.35 1.54
C ALA A 38 -20.13 5.24 0.45
N TRP A 39 -18.88 4.97 0.83
CA TRP A 39 -17.74 4.86 -0.09
C TRP A 39 -17.15 3.45 -0.18
N LEU A 40 -17.31 2.63 0.85
CA LEU A 40 -16.68 1.30 0.97
C LEU A 40 -17.67 0.22 1.42
N GLY A 41 -18.97 0.44 1.23
CA GLY A 41 -20.04 -0.41 1.79
C GLY A 41 -20.46 -1.59 0.92
N ASN A 42 -20.02 -1.67 -0.33
CA ASN A 42 -20.40 -2.74 -1.25
C ASN A 42 -19.21 -3.33 -2.02
N GLU A 43 -19.44 -4.44 -2.71
CA GLU A 43 -18.40 -5.17 -3.44
C GLU A 43 -17.80 -4.37 -4.61
N LEU A 44 -18.61 -3.54 -5.29
CA LEU A 44 -18.13 -2.70 -6.39
C LEU A 44 -17.09 -1.68 -5.90
N GLN A 45 -17.41 -1.01 -4.80
CA GLN A 45 -16.53 -0.04 -4.16
C GLN A 45 -15.25 -0.71 -3.64
N GLN A 46 -15.38 -1.88 -3.02
CA GLN A 46 -14.23 -2.63 -2.51
C GLN A 46 -13.31 -3.11 -3.64
N GLU A 47 -13.87 -3.58 -4.74
CA GLU A 47 -13.08 -4.00 -5.89
C GLU A 47 -12.31 -2.82 -6.50
N ALA A 48 -12.99 -1.70 -6.74
CA ALA A 48 -12.37 -0.49 -7.27
C ALA A 48 -11.24 0.02 -6.35
N TYR A 49 -11.50 0.08 -5.04
CA TYR A 49 -10.55 0.48 -4.03
C TYR A 49 -9.30 -0.41 -4.02
N ASN A 50 -9.50 -1.72 -3.94
CA ASN A 50 -8.39 -2.67 -3.87
C ASN A 50 -7.52 -2.65 -5.13
N LYS A 51 -8.12 -2.52 -6.31
CA LYS A 51 -7.37 -2.42 -7.57
C LYS A 51 -6.57 -1.12 -7.66
N LEU A 52 -7.17 0.01 -7.27
CA LEU A 52 -6.47 1.29 -7.28
C LEU A 52 -5.27 1.31 -6.33
N TYR A 53 -5.51 1.00 -5.06
CA TYR A 53 -4.46 1.07 -4.04
C TYR A 53 -3.42 -0.04 -4.16
N GLY A 54 -3.75 -1.15 -4.82
CA GLY A 54 -2.79 -2.19 -5.18
C GLY A 54 -1.69 -1.75 -6.15
N LEU A 55 -1.84 -0.58 -6.81
CA LEU A 55 -0.83 -0.01 -7.69
C LEU A 55 0.23 0.82 -6.97
N TYR A 56 0.01 1.19 -5.71
CA TYR A 56 0.84 2.17 -5.02
C TYR A 56 2.33 1.82 -4.96
N GLU A 57 2.67 0.56 -4.71
CA GLU A 57 4.07 0.12 -4.66
C GLU A 57 4.77 0.24 -6.02
N LYS A 58 4.06 -0.09 -7.11
CA LYS A 58 4.58 0.08 -8.47
C LYS A 58 4.80 1.56 -8.81
N LEU A 59 3.82 2.40 -8.49
CA LEU A 59 3.91 3.85 -8.66
C LEU A 59 5.07 4.46 -7.90
N ALA A 60 5.28 4.03 -6.65
CA ALA A 60 6.38 4.50 -5.82
C ALA A 60 7.75 4.13 -6.42
N LEU A 61 7.88 2.97 -7.07
CA LEU A 61 9.10 2.56 -7.73
C LEU A 61 9.33 3.32 -9.05
N VAL A 62 8.29 3.51 -9.85
CA VAL A 62 8.34 4.26 -11.12
C VAL A 62 8.65 5.73 -10.87
N ASN A 63 8.04 6.30 -9.84
CA ASN A 63 8.23 7.69 -9.40
C ASN A 63 7.98 8.73 -10.52
N ASP A 64 6.97 8.49 -11.37
CA ASP A 64 6.55 9.42 -12.42
C ASP A 64 5.49 10.40 -11.88
N PRO A 65 5.74 11.74 -11.93
CA PRO A 65 4.81 12.73 -11.43
C PRO A 65 3.47 12.76 -12.17
N ALA A 66 3.42 12.42 -13.46
CA ALA A 66 2.19 12.40 -14.24
C ALA A 66 1.31 11.23 -13.80
N LEU A 67 1.87 10.03 -13.61
CA LEU A 67 1.16 8.89 -13.07
C LEU A 67 0.67 9.14 -11.64
N PHE A 68 1.46 9.81 -10.79
CA PHE A 68 1.01 10.18 -9.45
C PHE A 68 -0.14 11.20 -9.47
N ASN A 69 -0.14 12.13 -10.41
CA ASN A 69 -1.25 13.06 -10.60
C ASN A 69 -2.53 12.34 -11.01
N ASP A 70 -2.46 11.42 -11.99
CA ASP A 70 -3.60 10.62 -12.43
C ASP A 70 -4.11 9.70 -11.29
N PHE A 71 -3.19 9.09 -10.53
CA PHE A 71 -3.54 8.34 -9.33
C PHE A 71 -4.27 9.21 -8.30
N GLY A 72 -3.86 10.47 -8.13
CA GLY A 72 -4.54 11.43 -7.27
C GLY A 72 -5.98 11.68 -7.71
N HIS A 73 -6.23 11.88 -8.99
CA HIS A 73 -7.59 12.06 -9.54
C HIS A 73 -8.46 10.81 -9.34
N LEU A 74 -7.90 9.62 -9.51
CA LEU A 74 -8.64 8.38 -9.30
C LEU A 74 -8.99 8.12 -7.83
N GLN A 75 -8.37 8.81 -6.87
CA GLN A 75 -8.68 8.73 -5.44
C GLN A 75 -9.79 9.66 -4.99
N GLU A 76 -10.33 10.51 -5.87
CA GLU A 76 -11.41 11.41 -5.51
C GLU A 76 -12.61 10.61 -4.96
N SER A 77 -13.08 11.01 -3.79
CA SER A 77 -14.09 10.28 -3.04
C SER A 77 -15.41 10.10 -3.78
N ASP A 78 -15.74 11.04 -4.66
CA ASP A 78 -16.99 11.03 -5.43
C ASP A 78 -17.08 9.83 -6.37
N HIS A 79 -15.96 9.34 -6.92
CA HIS A 79 -15.96 8.13 -7.73
C HIS A 79 -16.53 6.93 -6.97
N PHE A 80 -16.11 6.75 -5.71
CA PHE A 80 -16.59 5.67 -4.86
C PHE A 80 -18.02 5.92 -4.38
N TYR A 81 -18.36 7.17 -4.06
CA TYR A 81 -19.69 7.55 -3.66
C TYR A 81 -20.74 7.27 -4.74
N TYR A 82 -20.43 7.50 -6.00
CA TYR A 82 -21.31 7.21 -7.12
C TYR A 82 -21.61 5.72 -7.32
N MET A 83 -20.78 4.83 -6.81
CA MET A 83 -20.99 3.38 -6.81
C MET A 83 -21.79 2.89 -5.60
N CYS A 84 -22.26 3.78 -4.70
CA CYS A 84 -22.99 3.43 -3.50
C CYS A 84 -24.37 2.84 -3.85
N THR A 85 -24.64 1.61 -3.38
CA THR A 85 -25.93 0.93 -3.63
C THR A 85 -27.02 1.35 -2.64
N LYS A 86 -26.70 2.11 -1.60
CA LYS A 86 -27.67 2.76 -0.71
C LYS A 86 -28.57 3.77 -1.44
N PHE A 87 -28.13 4.22 -2.61
CA PHE A 87 -28.89 5.02 -3.56
C PHE A 87 -30.36 4.60 -3.71
N PHE A 88 -30.65 3.30 -3.61
CA PHE A 88 -32.02 2.77 -3.72
C PHE A 88 -32.83 2.85 -2.43
N SER A 89 -32.22 3.05 -1.28
CA SER A 89 -32.87 3.10 0.03
C SER A 89 -32.94 4.50 0.63
N ASP A 90 -31.92 5.32 0.44
CA ASP A 90 -31.76 6.63 1.11
C ASP A 90 -32.27 7.83 0.28
N GLY A 91 -32.96 7.52 -0.83
CA GLY A 91 -33.66 8.52 -1.62
C GLY A 91 -32.76 9.38 -2.51
N GLU A 92 -33.22 10.62 -2.77
CA GLU A 92 -32.68 11.45 -3.88
C GLU A 92 -31.32 12.08 -3.58
N VAL A 93 -30.80 12.04 -2.35
CA VAL A 93 -29.56 12.72 -2.00
C VAL A 93 -28.37 12.15 -2.78
N HIS A 94 -28.25 10.83 -2.83
CA HIS A 94 -27.20 10.14 -3.61
C HIS A 94 -27.38 10.35 -5.12
N LYS A 95 -28.62 10.54 -5.57
CA LYS A 95 -28.92 10.77 -6.99
C LYS A 95 -28.61 12.18 -7.44
N TYR A 96 -28.81 13.17 -6.56
CA TYR A 96 -28.78 14.58 -6.95
C TYR A 96 -27.46 15.03 -7.54
N PHE A 97 -26.34 14.55 -7.04
CA PHE A 97 -24.99 14.89 -7.49
C PHE A 97 -24.36 13.80 -8.37
N ASN A 98 -25.04 12.66 -8.57
CA ASN A 98 -24.49 11.56 -9.33
C ASN A 98 -24.72 11.81 -10.84
N PRO A 99 -23.65 11.89 -11.67
CA PRO A 99 -23.78 12.04 -13.11
C PRO A 99 -24.25 10.78 -13.83
N TYR A 100 -24.28 9.64 -13.12
CA TYR A 100 -24.65 8.34 -13.68
C TYR A 100 -26.08 7.95 -13.28
N ASP A 101 -26.76 7.23 -14.15
CA ASP A 101 -28.13 6.76 -13.88
C ASP A 101 -28.17 5.66 -12.83
N THR A 102 -27.11 4.88 -12.71
CA THR A 102 -27.00 3.77 -11.73
C THR A 102 -25.59 3.65 -11.15
N PRO A 103 -25.46 3.08 -9.92
CA PRO A 103 -24.15 2.75 -9.35
C PRO A 103 -23.32 1.78 -10.19
N TYR A 104 -23.98 0.92 -10.94
CA TYR A 104 -23.32 -0.03 -11.85
C TYR A 104 -22.67 0.68 -13.05
N GLU A 105 -23.33 1.68 -13.60
CA GLU A 105 -22.78 2.52 -14.66
C GLU A 105 -21.58 3.30 -14.17
N ALA A 106 -21.65 3.89 -12.98
CA ALA A 106 -20.52 4.55 -12.34
C ALA A 106 -19.33 3.60 -12.19
N PHE A 107 -19.58 2.37 -11.71
CA PHE A 107 -18.55 1.34 -11.59
C PHE A 107 -17.92 0.98 -12.93
N ILE A 108 -18.71 0.72 -13.95
CA ILE A 108 -18.21 0.34 -15.29
C ILE A 108 -17.32 1.45 -15.87
N ASN A 109 -17.77 2.71 -15.79
CA ASN A 109 -16.99 3.85 -16.30
C ASN A 109 -15.68 4.02 -15.53
N TYR A 110 -15.73 3.96 -14.20
CA TYR A 110 -14.54 4.04 -13.38
C TYR A 110 -13.55 2.92 -13.66
N MET A 111 -14.02 1.69 -13.75
CA MET A 111 -13.18 0.52 -14.01
C MET A 111 -12.56 0.53 -15.42
N ASN A 112 -13.21 1.12 -16.41
CA ASN A 112 -12.62 1.32 -17.73
C ASN A 112 -11.42 2.27 -17.67
N VAL A 113 -11.58 3.40 -16.97
CA VAL A 113 -10.47 4.37 -16.77
C VAL A 113 -9.35 3.77 -15.93
N LEU A 114 -9.71 3.08 -14.86
CA LEU A 114 -8.73 2.41 -14.00
C LEU A 114 -7.96 1.31 -14.76
N SER A 115 -8.61 0.57 -15.66
CA SER A 115 -7.95 -0.47 -16.44
C SER A 115 -6.91 0.12 -17.39
N ASP A 116 -7.20 1.25 -18.05
CA ASP A 116 -6.22 1.98 -18.85
C ASP A 116 -5.04 2.46 -17.99
N PHE A 117 -5.34 3.00 -16.82
CA PHE A 117 -4.32 3.45 -15.88
C PHE A 117 -3.41 2.32 -15.40
N ILE A 118 -3.97 1.13 -15.10
CA ILE A 118 -3.21 -0.06 -14.73
C ILE A 118 -2.21 -0.43 -15.84
N ILE A 119 -2.66 -0.44 -17.11
CA ILE A 119 -1.78 -0.77 -18.25
C ILE A 119 -0.60 0.20 -18.30
N ARG A 120 -0.86 1.49 -18.23
CA ARG A 120 0.21 2.52 -18.25
C ARG A 120 1.20 2.36 -17.09
N VAL A 121 0.71 2.09 -15.89
CA VAL A 121 1.56 1.84 -14.72
C VAL A 121 2.41 0.59 -14.91
N ASP A 122 1.85 -0.50 -15.44
CA ASP A 122 2.55 -1.76 -15.65
C ASP A 122 3.63 -1.65 -16.75
N GLU A 123 3.39 -0.87 -17.80
CA GLU A 123 4.36 -0.59 -18.84
C GLU A 123 5.56 0.19 -18.28
N GLU A 124 5.33 1.28 -17.56
CA GLU A 124 6.39 2.10 -16.96
C GLU A 124 7.14 1.35 -15.84
N TYR A 125 6.43 0.55 -15.06
CA TYR A 125 7.04 -0.32 -14.05
C TYR A 125 8.00 -1.32 -14.71
N SER A 126 7.56 -2.00 -15.78
CA SER A 126 8.36 -2.97 -16.52
C SER A 126 9.62 -2.33 -17.12
N ALA A 127 9.47 -1.14 -17.72
CA ALA A 127 10.60 -0.37 -18.26
C ALA A 127 11.58 0.06 -17.15
N THR A 128 11.08 0.43 -15.99
CA THR A 128 11.91 0.84 -14.85
C THR A 128 12.68 -0.34 -14.27
N VAL A 129 12.04 -1.50 -14.10
CA VAL A 129 12.71 -2.73 -13.65
C VAL A 129 13.79 -3.18 -14.60
N ALA A 130 13.55 -3.12 -15.93
CA ALA A 130 14.54 -3.44 -16.95
C ALA A 130 15.79 -2.52 -16.85
N LYS A 131 15.60 -1.21 -16.69
CA LYS A 131 16.70 -0.24 -16.50
C LYS A 131 17.54 -0.56 -15.25
N PHE A 132 16.91 -0.97 -14.14
CA PHE A 132 17.63 -1.38 -12.94
C PHE A 132 18.43 -2.67 -13.14
N ALA A 133 17.88 -3.64 -13.88
CA ALA A 133 18.59 -4.88 -14.19
C ALA A 133 19.84 -4.63 -15.05
N ASP A 134 19.73 -3.81 -16.09
CA ASP A 134 20.84 -3.44 -16.97
C ASP A 134 21.93 -2.66 -16.22
N SER A 135 21.56 -1.72 -15.36
CA SER A 135 22.51 -0.94 -14.58
C SER A 135 23.30 -1.80 -13.57
N ASN A 136 22.66 -2.80 -12.98
CA ASN A 136 23.32 -3.74 -12.08
C ASN A 136 24.27 -4.69 -12.83
N SER A 137 23.90 -5.12 -14.05
CA SER A 137 24.76 -5.95 -14.90
C SER A 137 26.04 -5.20 -15.33
N GLN A 138 25.91 -3.92 -15.72
CA GLN A 138 27.06 -3.09 -16.07
C GLN A 138 27.98 -2.81 -14.89
N LYS A 139 27.42 -2.67 -13.68
CA LYS A 139 28.22 -2.46 -12.47
C LYS A 139 29.01 -3.71 -12.07
N ALA A 140 28.42 -4.90 -12.25
CA ALA A 140 29.12 -6.16 -12.02
C ALA A 140 30.30 -6.36 -12.98
N GLU A 141 30.13 -6.04 -14.27
CA GLU A 141 31.20 -6.13 -15.26
C GLU A 141 32.36 -5.12 -15.03
N THR A 142 32.05 -3.94 -14.48
CA THR A 142 33.09 -2.94 -14.14
C THR A 142 33.86 -3.33 -12.88
N ASP A 143 33.22 -3.95 -11.92
CA ASP A 143 33.88 -4.44 -10.70
C ASP A 143 34.75 -5.67 -10.97
N GLU A 144 34.37 -6.56 -11.89
CA GLU A 144 35.24 -7.66 -12.34
C GLU A 144 36.45 -7.15 -13.12
N LYS A 145 36.29 -6.16 -14.00
CA LYS A 145 37.44 -5.56 -14.74
C LYS A 145 38.40 -4.81 -13.85
N SER A 146 37.93 -4.18 -12.78
CA SER A 146 38.84 -3.50 -11.83
C SER A 146 39.60 -4.48 -10.94
N ALA A 147 39.00 -5.65 -10.62
CA ALA A 147 39.65 -6.71 -9.85
C ALA A 147 40.77 -7.44 -10.67
N GLU A 148 40.66 -7.49 -11.99
CA GLU A 148 41.66 -8.15 -12.86
C GLU A 148 42.91 -7.28 -13.14
N SER A 149 42.84 -5.95 -12.91
CA SER A 149 43.95 -5.04 -13.11
C SER A 149 44.91 -4.94 -11.90
N GLU A 150 44.57 -5.46 -10.75
CA GLU A 150 45.44 -5.50 -9.56
C GLU A 150 46.06 -6.89 -9.35
N LYS A 151 46.89 -7.36 -10.29
CA LYS A 151 47.83 -8.45 -10.02
C LYS A 151 49.05 -7.90 -9.27
N PRO A 152 49.38 -8.37 -8.07
CA PRO A 152 50.50 -7.86 -7.33
C PRO A 152 51.82 -8.28 -7.99
N VAL A 153 52.65 -7.28 -8.34
CA VAL A 153 54.01 -7.47 -8.74
C VAL A 153 54.78 -8.15 -7.61
N ARG A 154 55.13 -9.42 -7.81
CA ARG A 154 56.00 -10.20 -6.93
C ARG A 154 57.38 -9.52 -6.81
N LYS A 155 57.64 -8.76 -5.77
CA LYS A 155 59.00 -8.41 -5.32
C LYS A 155 59.57 -9.62 -4.57
N ARG A 156 60.57 -10.25 -5.23
CA ARG A 156 61.51 -11.17 -4.55
C ARG A 156 62.39 -10.36 -3.61
N ALA A 157 62.37 -10.64 -2.33
CA ALA A 157 63.50 -10.35 -1.43
C ALA A 157 63.46 -11.32 -0.23
N ALA A 158 64.38 -12.25 -0.25
CA ALA A 158 65.30 -12.73 0.78
C ALA A 158 64.82 -13.01 2.19
N ALA A 159 65.09 -14.27 2.54
CA ALA A 159 65.04 -14.91 3.83
C ALA A 159 65.83 -14.16 4.92
N ARG A 160 65.28 -14.23 6.17
CA ARG A 160 66.09 -14.53 7.38
C ARG A 160 65.22 -14.70 8.62
N THR A 161 65.19 -15.92 9.10
CA THR A 161 65.49 -16.43 10.44
C THR A 161 64.84 -15.78 11.67
N ALA A 162 64.17 -16.61 12.41
CA ALA A 162 64.25 -17.01 13.84
C ALA A 162 63.01 -16.71 14.67
N VAL A 163 62.30 -17.71 15.08
CA VAL A 163 62.33 -18.46 16.35
C VAL A 163 61.50 -17.83 17.49
N ARG A 164 60.60 -18.68 17.99
CA ARG A 164 60.13 -18.87 19.39
C ARG A 164 58.89 -18.16 19.87
N SER A 165 57.89 -18.95 20.05
CA SER A 165 57.30 -19.51 21.29
C SER A 165 56.09 -18.81 21.90
N GLY A 166 55.10 -19.62 22.22
CA GLY A 166 54.13 -19.41 23.34
C GLY A 166 52.67 -19.50 22.87
N LYS A 167 52.05 -20.60 22.84
CA LYS A 167 51.28 -21.48 23.69
C LYS A 167 50.13 -20.82 24.48
N LYS A 168 48.96 -21.42 24.30
CA LYS A 168 47.71 -21.42 25.12
C LYS A 168 46.67 -20.36 24.71
N THR A 169 45.37 -20.64 24.70
CA THR A 169 44.51 -21.78 25.09
C THR A 169 43.13 -21.52 24.49
N ALA A 170 42.41 -22.61 24.25
CA ALA A 170 41.03 -22.68 23.75
C ALA A 170 40.02 -22.06 24.74
N GLU A 171 38.92 -21.52 24.17
CA GLU A 171 37.63 -21.75 24.80
C GLU A 171 36.50 -21.69 23.75
N LYS A 172 35.73 -22.76 23.75
CA LYS A 172 34.51 -22.99 22.96
C LYS A 172 33.34 -22.33 23.68
N THR A 173 32.49 -21.59 22.99
CA THR A 173 31.08 -21.56 23.36
C THR A 173 30.23 -21.51 22.09
N GLY A 174 29.57 -22.62 21.85
CA GLY A 174 28.57 -22.76 20.79
C GLY A 174 27.22 -22.22 21.26
N VAL A 175 26.54 -21.52 20.39
CA VAL A 175 25.12 -21.25 20.55
C VAL A 175 24.41 -21.68 19.25
N LYS A 176 23.54 -22.69 19.38
CA LYS A 176 22.63 -23.16 18.36
C LYS A 176 21.44 -22.19 18.20
N PRO A 177 20.92 -21.91 17.00
CA PRO A 177 19.65 -21.24 16.84
C PRO A 177 18.48 -22.22 16.97
N ALA A 178 17.50 -21.82 17.78
CA ALA A 178 16.27 -22.56 18.02
C ALA A 178 15.28 -22.39 16.86
N ALA A 179 14.80 -23.53 16.34
CA ALA A 179 13.72 -23.61 15.37
C ALA A 179 12.36 -23.30 16.03
N LYS A 180 11.63 -22.30 15.54
CA LYS A 180 10.23 -22.04 15.90
C LYS A 180 9.29 -22.88 15.02
N LYS A 181 8.57 -23.79 15.67
CA LYS A 181 7.48 -24.60 15.10
C LYS A 181 6.28 -23.72 14.74
N ALA A 182 5.82 -23.81 13.50
CA ALA A 182 4.54 -23.28 13.06
C ALA A 182 3.39 -24.11 13.66
N LYS A 183 2.42 -23.44 14.30
CA LYS A 183 1.15 -24.03 14.73
C LYS A 183 0.13 -23.88 13.60
N THR A 184 -0.30 -25.00 13.08
CA THR A 184 -1.45 -25.18 12.19
C THR A 184 -2.73 -24.82 12.96
N VAL A 185 -3.51 -23.86 12.49
CA VAL A 185 -4.84 -23.56 13.01
C VAL A 185 -5.86 -24.28 12.13
N GLU A 186 -6.56 -25.19 12.74
CA GLU A 186 -7.64 -26.01 12.20
C GLU A 186 -8.90 -25.16 12.05
N LYS A 187 -9.44 -25.12 10.83
CA LYS A 187 -10.60 -24.35 10.43
C LYS A 187 -11.84 -25.22 10.66
N THR A 188 -12.61 -24.95 11.72
CA THR A 188 -13.92 -25.59 11.95
C THR A 188 -15.00 -24.80 11.24
N GLU A 189 -15.56 -25.37 10.19
CA GLU A 189 -16.76 -24.90 9.51
C GLU A 189 -18.01 -25.18 10.37
N LYS A 190 -18.82 -24.14 10.62
CA LYS A 190 -20.17 -24.29 11.16
C LYS A 190 -21.19 -24.27 10.02
N PRO A 191 -22.20 -25.16 10.03
CA PRO A 191 -23.18 -25.26 8.95
C PRO A 191 -24.22 -24.14 9.02
N VAL A 192 -24.50 -23.56 7.86
CA VAL A 192 -25.55 -22.56 7.63
C VAL A 192 -26.93 -23.20 7.78
N ARG A 193 -27.72 -22.72 8.72
CA ARG A 193 -29.13 -23.09 8.88
C ARG A 193 -29.97 -22.43 7.79
N LYS A 194 -30.61 -23.24 6.93
CA LYS A 194 -31.68 -22.83 6.00
C LYS A 194 -32.90 -22.41 6.77
N ALA A 195 -33.27 -21.13 6.64
CA ALA A 195 -34.59 -20.64 7.10
C ALA A 195 -35.67 -21.00 6.07
N VAL A 196 -36.62 -21.81 6.49
CA VAL A 196 -37.78 -22.20 5.71
C VAL A 196 -38.77 -21.04 5.73
N ARG A 197 -39.06 -20.46 4.59
CA ARG A 197 -40.13 -19.46 4.38
C ARG A 197 -41.50 -20.18 4.43
N LYS A 198 -42.30 -19.94 5.46
CA LYS A 198 -43.72 -20.26 5.45
C LYS A 198 -44.48 -19.22 4.62
N LYS A 199 -45.11 -19.68 3.53
CA LYS A 199 -46.19 -18.97 2.85
C LYS A 199 -47.39 -18.94 3.77
N THR A 200 -47.95 -17.78 4.04
CA THR A 200 -49.34 -17.62 4.51
C THR A 200 -50.12 -16.91 3.42
N GLU A 201 -51.02 -17.68 2.82
CA GLU A 201 -52.14 -17.17 2.03
C GLU A 201 -53.17 -16.56 2.98
N LYS A 202 -53.56 -15.33 2.74
CA LYS A 202 -54.94 -14.87 2.78
C LYS A 202 -55.01 -13.50 2.10
#